data_01fd40154e06df66ecaed921960a74fd
#
_entry.id   01fd40154e06df66ecaed921960a74fd
#
_cell.length_a   1.000
_cell.length_b   1.000
_cell.length_c   1.000
_cell.angle_alpha   90.00
_cell.angle_beta   90.00
_cell.angle_gamma   90.00
#
_symmetry.space_group_name_H-M   'P 1'
#
loop_
_entity.id
_entity.type
_entity.pdbx_description
1 polymer ?
#
loop_
_entity_poly.entity_id
_entity_poly.type
_entity_poly.pdbx_seq_one_letter_code
_entity_poly.pdbx_strand_id
1 'polypeptide(L)'
;MGSSAIVQDLRPSFEEGSISLAYFYCDFRDPAKRSIQNAIFSVLIQLAAQSDKRREVLRKLYSDYGNDAQKPSLDTLLKCLKDTLSRPAQGTTYIIIDGLDECLSSNPQGPRDSVRLIQALVSFNRKDLRIFATNLHQTDIHNALQPLATYTVSLHENEEHLKDIIDYIHWRIKENSRMRRWRHEDKVSTWEVLSEKASGA
;
A
#
# COMPACT_ATOMS: atom_id res chain seq x y z
N MET A 1 -8.69 1.66 -5.37
CA MET A 1 -8.34 2.30 -6.66
C MET A 1 -7.23 3.37 -6.53
N GLY A 2 -7.14 4.13 -5.43
CA GLY A 2 -6.20 5.25 -5.31
C GLY A 2 -4.70 4.89 -5.42
N SER A 3 -4.24 3.87 -4.71
CA SER A 3 -2.81 3.49 -4.66
C SER A 3 -2.27 2.96 -6.00
N SER A 4 -3.05 2.23 -6.77
CA SER A 4 -2.63 1.79 -8.11
C SER A 4 -2.54 2.94 -9.12
N ALA A 5 -3.38 3.96 -8.99
CA ALA A 5 -3.27 5.17 -9.81
C ALA A 5 -1.98 5.93 -9.49
N ILE A 6 -1.64 6.10 -8.21
CA ILE A 6 -0.38 6.73 -7.78
C ILE A 6 0.84 5.98 -8.34
N VAL A 7 0.83 4.63 -8.30
CA VAL A 7 1.90 3.83 -8.89
C VAL A 7 2.01 4.07 -10.40
N GLN A 8 0.86 4.17 -11.10
CA GLN A 8 0.84 4.45 -12.55
C GLN A 8 1.38 5.86 -12.86
N ASP A 9 1.02 6.86 -12.08
CA ASP A 9 1.49 8.25 -12.25
C ASP A 9 2.99 8.39 -11.99
N LEU A 10 3.54 7.61 -11.04
CA LEU A 10 4.97 7.61 -10.73
C LEU A 10 5.82 6.76 -11.70
N ARG A 11 5.19 5.88 -12.46
CA ARG A 11 5.89 4.93 -13.35
C ARG A 11 6.79 5.61 -14.39
N PRO A 12 6.38 6.68 -15.09
CA PRO A 12 7.25 7.34 -16.06
C PRO A 12 8.56 7.85 -15.42
N SER A 13 8.45 8.55 -14.28
CA SER A 13 9.62 9.06 -13.53
C SER A 13 10.52 7.93 -13.00
N PHE A 14 9.92 6.79 -12.66
CA PHE A 14 10.67 5.60 -12.27
C PHE A 14 11.42 4.98 -13.46
N GLU A 15 10.79 4.85 -14.62
CA GLU A 15 11.40 4.31 -15.85
C GLU A 15 12.53 5.21 -16.37
N GLU A 16 12.41 6.52 -16.18
CA GLU A 16 13.48 7.50 -16.46
C GLU A 16 14.64 7.44 -15.44
N GLY A 17 14.48 6.70 -14.34
CA GLY A 17 15.50 6.60 -13.28
C GLY A 17 15.61 7.85 -12.41
N SER A 18 14.66 8.79 -12.47
CA SER A 18 14.66 10.02 -11.68
C SER A 18 14.18 9.83 -10.24
N ILE A 19 13.48 8.72 -9.94
CA ILE A 19 13.00 8.33 -8.62
C ILE A 19 13.26 6.85 -8.35
N SER A 20 13.18 6.47 -7.07
CA SER A 20 13.05 5.07 -6.64
C SER A 20 11.61 4.79 -6.21
N LEU A 21 11.06 3.65 -6.62
CA LEU A 21 9.68 3.25 -6.34
C LEU A 21 9.63 1.82 -5.79
N ALA A 22 8.93 1.63 -4.68
CA ALA A 22 8.57 0.32 -4.17
C ALA A 22 7.12 0.35 -3.67
N TYR A 23 6.38 -0.73 -3.90
CA TYR A 23 4.98 -0.81 -3.49
C TYR A 23 4.58 -2.22 -3.09
N PHE A 24 3.56 -2.30 -2.24
CA PHE A 24 2.97 -3.56 -1.81
C PHE A 24 1.47 -3.37 -1.58
N TYR A 25 0.68 -4.33 -2.07
CA TYR A 25 -0.76 -4.41 -1.86
C TYR A 25 -1.04 -5.53 -0.88
N CYS A 26 -1.49 -5.18 0.34
CA CYS A 26 -1.93 -6.16 1.31
C CYS A 26 -3.24 -6.82 0.84
N ASP A 27 -3.41 -8.10 1.14
CA ASP A 27 -4.66 -8.85 0.89
C ASP A 27 -4.74 -9.97 1.93
N PHE A 28 -5.72 -9.89 2.84
CA PHE A 28 -5.91 -10.87 3.92
C PHE A 28 -6.21 -12.29 3.40
N ARG A 29 -6.73 -12.40 2.16
CA ARG A 29 -7.07 -13.68 1.51
C ARG A 29 -5.83 -14.39 0.97
N ASP A 30 -4.76 -13.66 0.70
CA ASP A 30 -3.51 -14.20 0.17
C ASP A 30 -2.48 -14.32 1.30
N PRO A 31 -2.09 -15.56 1.71
CA PRO A 31 -1.08 -15.77 2.74
C PRO A 31 0.25 -15.05 2.46
N ALA A 32 0.60 -14.83 1.21
CA ALA A 32 1.81 -14.10 0.83
C ALA A 32 1.67 -12.60 1.01
N LYS A 33 0.44 -12.06 1.01
CA LYS A 33 0.17 -10.62 1.03
C LYS A 33 -0.37 -10.09 2.36
N ARG A 34 -0.71 -10.97 3.30
CA ARG A 34 -1.26 -10.60 4.61
C ARG A 34 -0.20 -10.41 5.72
N SER A 35 1.08 -10.47 5.38
CA SER A 35 2.18 -10.39 6.34
C SER A 35 3.03 -9.15 6.09
N ILE A 36 3.25 -8.37 7.14
CA ILE A 36 4.15 -7.21 7.09
C ILE A 36 5.60 -7.61 6.79
N GLN A 37 6.04 -8.76 7.26
CA GLN A 37 7.38 -9.27 6.90
C GLN A 37 7.49 -9.46 5.38
N ASN A 38 6.46 -10.02 4.74
CA ASN A 38 6.45 -10.20 3.29
C ASN A 38 6.37 -8.84 2.55
N ALA A 39 5.64 -7.86 3.10
CA ALA A 39 5.62 -6.50 2.58
C ALA A 39 7.02 -5.88 2.60
N ILE A 40 7.74 -5.98 3.74
CA ILE A 40 9.09 -5.46 3.87
C ILE A 40 10.04 -6.19 2.91
N PHE A 41 9.97 -7.52 2.79
CA PHE A 41 10.77 -8.27 1.83
C PHE A 41 10.53 -7.82 0.39
N SER A 42 9.26 -7.64 0.01
CA SER A 42 8.91 -7.16 -1.33
C SER A 42 9.50 -5.77 -1.60
N VAL A 43 9.37 -4.85 -0.64
CA VAL A 43 9.95 -3.49 -0.74
C VAL A 43 11.47 -3.56 -0.84
N LEU A 44 12.14 -4.38 -0.03
CA LEU A 44 13.59 -4.57 -0.06
C LEU A 44 14.07 -5.09 -1.42
N ILE A 45 13.39 -6.10 -1.98
CA ILE A 45 13.73 -6.67 -3.29
C ILE A 45 13.58 -5.60 -4.38
N GLN A 46 12.48 -4.85 -4.39
CA GLN A 46 12.23 -3.81 -5.36
C GLN A 46 13.30 -2.70 -5.28
N LEU A 47 13.63 -2.23 -4.08
CA LEU A 47 14.66 -1.22 -3.88
C LEU A 47 16.07 -1.73 -4.22
N ALA A 48 16.37 -3.00 -3.93
CA ALA A 48 17.64 -3.63 -4.27
C ALA A 48 17.82 -3.82 -5.79
N ALA A 49 16.73 -4.04 -6.53
CA ALA A 49 16.76 -4.14 -7.98
C ALA A 49 17.16 -2.81 -8.66
N GLN A 50 16.96 -1.69 -7.99
CA GLN A 50 17.17 -0.34 -8.52
C GLN A 50 18.57 0.24 -8.21
N SER A 51 19.37 -0.40 -7.36
CA SER A 51 20.70 0.11 -6.96
C SER A 51 21.61 -1.03 -6.49
N ASP A 52 22.82 -1.09 -7.04
CA ASP A 52 23.81 -2.09 -6.62
C ASP A 52 24.20 -1.95 -5.15
N LYS A 53 24.30 -0.70 -4.65
CA LYS A 53 24.60 -0.43 -3.23
C LYS A 53 23.48 -0.92 -2.30
N ARG A 54 22.22 -0.85 -2.73
CA ARG A 54 21.06 -1.40 -2.01
C ARG A 54 21.03 -2.92 -2.11
N ARG A 55 21.43 -3.47 -3.25
CA ARG A 55 21.53 -4.93 -3.47
C ARG A 55 22.53 -5.60 -2.54
N GLU A 56 23.63 -4.93 -2.22
CA GLU A 56 24.63 -5.44 -1.25
C GLU A 56 24.02 -5.65 0.14
N VAL A 57 23.14 -4.75 0.59
CA VAL A 57 22.45 -4.89 1.89
C VAL A 57 21.56 -6.14 1.89
N LEU A 58 20.81 -6.34 0.80
CA LEU A 58 19.96 -7.53 0.67
C LEU A 58 20.77 -8.82 0.58
N ARG A 59 21.91 -8.82 -0.14
CA ARG A 59 22.82 -9.98 -0.20
C ARG A 59 23.33 -10.36 1.18
N LYS A 60 23.69 -9.38 2.01
CA LYS A 60 24.11 -9.63 3.38
C LYS A 60 23.00 -10.28 4.20
N LEU A 61 21.78 -9.78 4.13
CA LEU A 61 20.63 -10.40 4.78
C LEU A 61 20.46 -11.86 4.33
N TYR A 62 20.59 -12.13 3.03
CA TYR A 62 20.52 -13.48 2.48
C TYR A 62 21.66 -14.37 2.96
N SER A 63 22.89 -13.85 3.07
CA SER A 63 24.02 -14.59 3.61
C SER A 63 23.81 -15.00 5.08
N ASP A 64 23.22 -14.10 5.86
CA ASP A 64 23.02 -14.30 7.29
C ASP A 64 21.86 -15.28 7.60
N TYR A 65 20.84 -15.36 6.71
CA TYR A 65 19.61 -16.13 6.94
C TYR A 65 19.28 -17.17 5.87
N GLY A 66 19.98 -17.17 4.72
CA GLY A 66 19.64 -18.02 3.56
C GLY A 66 19.85 -19.52 3.78
N ASN A 67 20.66 -19.91 4.77
CA ASN A 67 20.93 -21.29 5.13
C ASN A 67 20.18 -21.74 6.39
N ASP A 68 19.53 -20.83 7.10
CA ASP A 68 18.80 -21.13 8.33
C ASP A 68 17.30 -21.30 8.05
N ALA A 69 16.70 -22.30 8.68
CA ALA A 69 15.25 -22.52 8.65
C ALA A 69 14.45 -21.37 9.33
N GLN A 70 15.12 -20.42 9.97
CA GLN A 70 14.50 -19.31 10.66
C GLN A 70 14.36 -18.08 9.75
N LYS A 71 13.12 -17.61 9.59
CA LYS A 71 12.86 -16.34 8.92
C LYS A 71 13.37 -15.17 9.76
N PRO A 72 13.92 -14.10 9.13
CA PRO A 72 14.31 -12.89 9.85
C PRO A 72 13.15 -12.31 10.66
N SER A 73 13.45 -11.84 11.87
CA SER A 73 12.47 -11.16 12.71
C SER A 73 12.03 -9.81 12.08
N LEU A 74 10.89 -9.28 12.51
CA LEU A 74 10.43 -7.96 12.05
C LEU A 74 11.49 -6.88 12.32
N ASP A 75 12.13 -6.90 13.49
CA ASP A 75 13.18 -5.92 13.85
C ASP A 75 14.42 -6.03 12.95
N THR A 76 14.81 -7.25 12.59
CA THR A 76 15.89 -7.48 11.61
C THR A 76 15.54 -6.91 10.25
N LEU A 77 14.31 -7.12 9.79
CA LEU A 77 13.82 -6.59 8.51
C LEU A 77 13.72 -5.06 8.52
N LEU A 78 13.25 -4.45 9.60
CA LEU A 78 13.18 -3.00 9.75
C LEU A 78 14.59 -2.38 9.76
N LYS A 79 15.56 -3.03 10.42
CA LYS A 79 16.97 -2.62 10.37
C LYS A 79 17.53 -2.71 8.95
N CYS A 80 17.30 -3.82 8.25
CA CYS A 80 17.72 -3.98 6.87
C CYS A 80 17.09 -2.92 5.95
N LEU A 81 15.81 -2.59 6.15
CA LEU A 81 15.12 -1.54 5.41
C LEU A 81 15.76 -0.16 5.65
N LYS A 82 16.08 0.16 6.91
CA LYS A 82 16.81 1.38 7.25
C LYS A 82 18.17 1.45 6.56
N ASP A 83 18.94 0.36 6.61
CA ASP A 83 20.25 0.29 5.97
C ASP A 83 20.14 0.43 4.45
N THR A 84 19.13 -0.21 3.83
CA THR A 84 18.84 -0.10 2.39
C THR A 84 18.48 1.33 2.01
N LEU A 85 17.60 1.99 2.75
CA LEU A 85 17.22 3.37 2.51
C LEU A 85 18.36 4.37 2.78
N SER A 86 19.31 4.03 3.65
CA SER A 86 20.49 4.86 3.93
C SER A 86 21.51 4.83 2.78
N ARG A 87 21.40 3.88 1.85
CA ARG A 87 22.27 3.84 0.68
C ARG A 87 21.84 4.89 -0.34
N PRO A 88 22.81 5.53 -1.01
CA PRO A 88 22.52 6.50 -2.06
C PRO A 88 21.61 5.90 -3.14
N ALA A 89 20.61 6.65 -3.53
CA ALA A 89 19.74 6.39 -4.66
C ALA A 89 19.58 7.66 -5.50
N GLN A 90 19.09 7.50 -6.70
CA GLN A 90 18.73 8.65 -7.53
C GLN A 90 17.38 9.20 -7.07
N GLY A 91 17.32 10.50 -6.82
CA GLY A 91 16.10 11.24 -6.54
C GLY A 91 15.35 10.78 -5.27
N THR A 92 14.06 11.04 -5.28
CA THR A 92 13.14 10.72 -4.19
C THR A 92 12.79 9.23 -4.21
N THR A 93 12.75 8.61 -3.03
CA THR A 93 12.26 7.23 -2.86
C THR A 93 10.79 7.27 -2.44
N TYR A 94 9.92 6.60 -3.19
CA TYR A 94 8.51 6.41 -2.88
C TYR A 94 8.27 4.99 -2.39
N ILE A 95 7.59 4.86 -1.24
CA ILE A 95 7.12 3.58 -0.70
C ILE A 95 5.60 3.67 -0.57
N ILE A 96 4.90 2.76 -1.25
CA ILE A 96 3.43 2.71 -1.28
C ILE A 96 2.97 1.40 -0.68
N ILE A 97 2.16 1.45 0.39
CA ILE A 97 1.60 0.27 1.05
C ILE A 97 0.09 0.44 1.11
N ASP A 98 -0.60 -0.42 0.39
CA ASP A 98 -2.06 -0.41 0.28
C ASP A 98 -2.68 -1.44 1.21
N GLY A 99 -3.74 -1.04 1.94
CA GLY A 99 -4.50 -1.94 2.79
C GLY A 99 -3.77 -2.36 4.07
N LEU A 100 -3.24 -1.43 4.85
CA LEU A 100 -2.54 -1.73 6.11
C LEU A 100 -3.40 -2.52 7.11
N ASP A 101 -4.72 -2.37 7.06
CA ASP A 101 -5.70 -3.10 7.86
C ASP A 101 -5.83 -4.58 7.47
N GLU A 102 -5.47 -4.92 6.24
CA GLU A 102 -5.51 -6.30 5.74
C GLU A 102 -4.30 -7.13 6.19
N CYS A 103 -3.31 -6.49 6.80
CA CYS A 103 -2.13 -7.17 7.32
C CYS A 103 -2.39 -7.74 8.72
N LEU A 104 -2.19 -9.06 8.86
CA LEU A 104 -2.29 -9.73 10.15
C LEU A 104 -1.11 -9.36 11.06
N SER A 105 -1.41 -9.03 12.32
CA SER A 105 -0.37 -8.82 13.33
C SER A 105 0.18 -10.15 13.83
N SER A 106 1.49 -10.23 13.96
CA SER A 106 2.17 -11.37 14.61
C SER A 106 1.96 -11.39 16.13
N ASN A 107 1.59 -10.24 16.72
CA ASN A 107 1.27 -10.10 18.14
C ASN A 107 -0.14 -9.49 18.29
N PRO A 108 -1.18 -10.28 18.56
CA PRO A 108 -2.55 -9.79 18.72
C PRO A 108 -2.74 -8.82 19.89
N GLN A 109 -1.85 -8.83 20.89
CA GLN A 109 -1.94 -8.01 22.10
C GLN A 109 -1.03 -6.77 22.06
N GLY A 110 -0.19 -6.67 21.03
CA GLY A 110 0.74 -5.55 20.85
C GLY A 110 0.33 -4.60 19.73
N PRO A 111 1.13 -3.55 19.51
CA PRO A 111 0.96 -2.67 18.36
C PRO A 111 0.97 -3.50 17.07
N ARG A 112 0.08 -3.16 16.13
CA ARG A 112 0.05 -3.85 14.83
C ARG A 112 1.41 -3.72 14.12
N ASP A 113 1.88 -4.78 13.51
CA ASP A 113 3.12 -4.78 12.75
C ASP A 113 3.10 -3.76 11.62
N SER A 114 1.93 -3.49 11.02
CA SER A 114 1.75 -2.43 10.02
C SER A 114 2.01 -1.04 10.58
N VAL A 115 1.53 -0.75 11.80
CA VAL A 115 1.81 0.52 12.49
C VAL A 115 3.29 0.64 12.80
N ARG A 116 3.93 -0.42 13.32
CA ARG A 116 5.38 -0.46 13.59
C ARG A 116 6.22 -0.17 12.34
N LEU A 117 5.81 -0.69 11.18
CA LEU A 117 6.48 -0.42 9.91
C LEU A 117 6.43 1.08 9.56
N ILE A 118 5.24 1.69 9.60
CA ILE A 118 5.09 3.12 9.27
C ILE A 118 5.85 3.99 10.28
N GLN A 119 5.75 3.70 11.57
CA GLN A 119 6.51 4.40 12.63
C GLN A 119 8.02 4.32 12.37
N ALA A 120 8.53 3.14 12.02
CA ALA A 120 9.93 2.96 11.69
C ALA A 120 10.35 3.78 10.47
N LEU A 121 9.57 3.73 9.36
CA LEU A 121 9.85 4.50 8.15
C LEU A 121 9.88 6.02 8.42
N VAL A 122 8.93 6.54 9.19
CA VAL A 122 8.88 7.96 9.58
C VAL A 122 10.08 8.31 10.47
N SER A 123 10.44 7.43 11.42
CA SER A 123 11.56 7.66 12.34
C SER A 123 12.93 7.75 11.64
N PHE A 124 13.05 7.27 10.40
CA PHE A 124 14.28 7.41 9.62
C PHE A 124 14.55 8.87 9.22
N ASN A 125 13.55 9.74 9.34
CA ASN A 125 13.63 11.19 9.15
C ASN A 125 14.39 11.61 7.88
N ARG A 126 14.05 10.99 6.75
CA ARG A 126 14.70 11.24 5.46
C ARG A 126 13.88 12.21 4.62
N LYS A 127 14.52 13.30 4.18
CA LYS A 127 13.89 14.32 3.33
C LYS A 127 13.54 13.80 1.92
N ASP A 128 14.24 12.77 1.46
CA ASP A 128 14.09 12.12 0.15
C ASP A 128 13.20 10.87 0.19
N LEU A 129 12.49 10.61 1.30
CA LEU A 129 11.55 9.51 1.43
C LEU A 129 10.11 10.04 1.44
N ARG A 130 9.26 9.44 0.62
CA ARG A 130 7.81 9.66 0.60
C ARG A 130 7.11 8.35 0.86
N ILE A 131 6.22 8.37 1.84
CA ILE A 131 5.45 7.19 2.25
C ILE A 131 3.98 7.48 1.95
N PHE A 132 3.35 6.59 1.22
CA PHE A 132 1.92 6.57 1.00
C PHE A 132 1.34 5.28 1.57
N ALA A 133 0.37 5.39 2.44
CA ALA A 133 -0.28 4.24 3.05
C ALA A 133 -1.80 4.41 3.03
N THR A 134 -2.51 3.32 2.73
CA THR A 134 -3.97 3.29 2.82
C THR A 134 -4.41 2.29 3.87
N ASN A 135 -5.56 2.55 4.46
CA ASN A 135 -6.25 1.63 5.36
C ASN A 135 -7.74 1.93 5.37
N LEU A 136 -8.56 0.94 5.65
CA LEU A 136 -9.93 1.16 6.08
C LEU A 136 -9.93 1.88 7.44
N HIS A 137 -11.01 2.63 7.71
CA HIS A 137 -11.13 3.40 8.96
C HIS A 137 -11.22 2.46 10.17
N GLN A 138 -10.07 1.99 10.64
CA GLN A 138 -9.92 1.27 11.91
C GLN A 138 -9.32 2.23 12.93
N THR A 139 -10.03 2.45 14.02
CA THR A 139 -9.71 3.47 15.03
C THR A 139 -8.30 3.31 15.61
N ASP A 140 -7.84 2.10 15.82
CA ASP A 140 -6.51 1.80 16.35
C ASP A 140 -5.38 2.20 15.38
N ILE A 141 -5.53 1.87 14.08
CA ILE A 141 -4.57 2.26 13.04
C ILE A 141 -4.61 3.76 12.83
N HIS A 142 -5.82 4.33 12.71
CA HIS A 142 -6.00 5.76 12.49
C HIS A 142 -5.33 6.57 13.60
N ASN A 143 -5.66 6.29 14.87
CA ASN A 143 -5.09 7.00 16.01
C ASN A 143 -3.57 6.87 16.12
N ALA A 144 -3.01 5.73 15.71
CA ALA A 144 -1.58 5.50 15.74
C ALA A 144 -0.83 6.22 14.61
N LEU A 145 -1.45 6.37 13.43
CA LEU A 145 -0.81 6.93 12.24
C LEU A 145 -1.09 8.41 12.02
N GLN A 146 -2.24 8.92 12.47
CA GLN A 146 -2.63 10.32 12.30
C GLN A 146 -1.55 11.32 12.79
N PRO A 147 -0.91 11.13 13.97
CA PRO A 147 0.14 12.04 14.42
C PRO A 147 1.41 12.02 13.57
N LEU A 148 1.59 10.99 12.74
CA LEU A 148 2.76 10.79 11.88
C LEU A 148 2.52 11.29 10.45
N ALA A 149 1.27 11.49 10.07
CA ALA A 149 0.89 11.87 8.73
C ALA A 149 1.13 13.37 8.50
N THR A 150 1.77 13.70 7.37
CA THR A 150 1.85 15.09 6.90
C THR A 150 0.53 15.54 6.27
N TYR A 151 -0.14 14.60 5.57
CA TYR A 151 -1.45 14.80 4.94
C TYR A 151 -2.29 13.55 5.12
N THR A 152 -3.57 13.73 5.39
CA THR A 152 -4.57 12.66 5.46
C THR A 152 -5.71 13.01 4.52
N VAL A 153 -6.14 12.04 3.72
CA VAL A 153 -7.29 12.17 2.82
C VAL A 153 -8.31 11.10 3.18
N SER A 154 -9.51 11.52 3.56
CA SER A 154 -10.65 10.63 3.72
C SER A 154 -11.36 10.47 2.37
N LEU A 155 -11.44 9.24 1.86
CA LEU A 155 -12.18 8.97 0.63
C LEU A 155 -13.69 8.92 0.89
N HIS A 156 -14.12 8.64 2.12
CA HIS A 156 -15.55 8.59 2.49
C HIS A 156 -16.19 9.97 2.56
N GLU A 157 -15.41 11.01 2.85
CA GLU A 157 -15.90 12.39 2.98
C GLU A 157 -15.70 13.20 1.70
N ASN A 158 -15.23 12.59 0.62
CA ASN A 158 -14.92 13.26 -0.63
C ASN A 158 -16.07 13.10 -1.63
N GLU A 159 -16.82 14.19 -1.86
CA GLU A 159 -17.94 14.23 -2.81
C GLU A 159 -17.51 13.88 -4.25
N GLU A 160 -16.29 14.24 -4.65
CA GLU A 160 -15.76 13.89 -5.97
C GLU A 160 -15.57 12.38 -6.11
N HIS A 161 -15.07 11.72 -5.04
CA HIS A 161 -14.93 10.27 -5.03
C HIS A 161 -16.27 9.55 -5.10
N LEU A 162 -17.27 10.06 -4.39
CA LEU A 162 -18.64 9.54 -4.47
C LEU A 162 -19.19 9.66 -5.89
N LYS A 163 -18.98 10.80 -6.53
CA LYS A 163 -19.37 11.03 -7.91
C LYS A 163 -18.68 10.03 -8.85
N ASP A 164 -17.38 9.82 -8.72
CA ASP A 164 -16.64 8.84 -9.51
C ASP A 164 -17.20 7.42 -9.37
N ILE A 165 -17.59 7.03 -8.14
CA ILE A 165 -18.23 5.74 -7.88
C ILE A 165 -19.57 5.63 -8.58
N ILE A 166 -20.40 6.67 -8.50
CA ILE A 166 -21.73 6.73 -9.15
C ILE A 166 -21.58 6.66 -10.67
N ASP A 167 -20.64 7.42 -11.23
CA ASP A 167 -20.36 7.43 -12.67
C ASP A 167 -19.85 6.06 -13.14
N TYR A 168 -18.98 5.42 -12.35
CA TYR A 168 -18.51 4.04 -12.62
C TYR A 168 -19.67 3.03 -12.58
N ILE A 169 -20.56 3.10 -11.59
CA ILE A 169 -21.75 2.23 -11.50
C ILE A 169 -22.61 2.39 -12.75
N HIS A 170 -22.89 3.63 -13.13
CA HIS A 170 -23.69 3.94 -14.33
C HIS A 170 -23.06 3.40 -15.60
N TRP A 171 -21.76 3.67 -15.80
CA TRP A 171 -20.98 3.13 -16.91
C TRP A 171 -21.00 1.61 -16.93
N ARG A 172 -20.79 0.97 -15.78
CA ARG A 172 -20.72 -0.50 -15.67
C ARG A 172 -22.04 -1.17 -16.01
N ILE A 173 -23.16 -0.62 -15.55
CA ILE A 173 -24.51 -1.12 -15.88
C ILE A 173 -24.78 -1.01 -17.39
N LYS A 174 -24.34 0.09 -18.00
CA LYS A 174 -24.54 0.36 -19.43
C LYS A 174 -23.68 -0.55 -20.32
N GLU A 175 -22.40 -0.74 -19.97
CA GLU A 175 -21.42 -1.44 -20.83
C GLU A 175 -21.36 -2.94 -20.57
N ASN A 176 -21.87 -3.46 -19.46
CA ASN A 176 -21.82 -4.87 -19.15
C ASN A 176 -22.73 -5.66 -20.11
N SER A 177 -22.13 -6.59 -20.86
CA SER A 177 -22.83 -7.39 -21.87
C SER A 177 -23.99 -8.23 -21.31
N ARG A 178 -23.88 -8.69 -20.04
CA ARG A 178 -24.95 -9.43 -19.35
C ARG A 178 -26.10 -8.50 -18.96
N MET A 179 -25.79 -7.28 -18.50
CA MET A 179 -26.78 -6.29 -18.09
C MET A 179 -27.43 -5.56 -19.27
N ARG A 180 -26.84 -5.60 -20.46
CA ARG A 180 -27.47 -5.05 -21.70
C ARG A 180 -28.86 -5.64 -21.96
N ARG A 181 -29.09 -6.91 -21.56
CA ARG A 181 -30.34 -7.64 -21.76
C ARG A 181 -31.39 -7.36 -20.67
N TRP A 182 -31.03 -6.65 -19.63
CA TRP A 182 -31.95 -6.30 -18.54
C TRP A 182 -32.96 -5.27 -19.01
N ARG A 183 -34.15 -5.32 -18.41
CA ARG A 183 -35.19 -4.30 -18.64
C ARG A 183 -34.68 -2.96 -18.14
N HIS A 184 -35.21 -1.89 -18.70
CA HIS A 184 -34.82 -0.54 -18.29
C HIS A 184 -35.08 -0.29 -16.80
N GLU A 185 -36.23 -0.75 -16.30
CA GLU A 185 -36.62 -0.67 -14.89
C GLU A 185 -35.63 -1.36 -13.95
N ASP A 186 -35.17 -2.57 -14.31
CA ASP A 186 -34.18 -3.31 -13.53
C ASP A 186 -32.82 -2.59 -13.46
N LYS A 187 -32.41 -1.94 -14.55
CA LYS A 187 -31.19 -1.13 -14.60
C LYS A 187 -31.28 0.09 -13.72
N VAL A 188 -32.40 0.81 -13.76
CA VAL A 188 -32.65 2.01 -12.95
C VAL A 188 -32.68 1.64 -11.47
N SER A 189 -33.45 0.62 -11.09
CA SER A 189 -33.53 0.15 -9.71
C SER A 189 -32.16 -0.29 -9.17
N THR A 190 -31.37 -1.02 -9.98
CA THR A 190 -30.01 -1.43 -9.60
C THR A 190 -29.09 -0.23 -9.41
N TRP A 191 -29.16 0.75 -10.30
CA TRP A 191 -28.38 1.98 -10.19
C TRP A 191 -28.76 2.78 -8.93
N GLU A 192 -30.04 2.94 -8.63
CA GLU A 192 -30.52 3.64 -7.43
C GLU A 192 -30.02 2.98 -6.15
N VAL A 193 -30.22 1.66 -6.01
CA VAL A 193 -29.78 0.90 -4.83
C VAL A 193 -28.26 0.94 -4.63
N LEU A 194 -27.48 0.80 -5.71
CA LEU A 194 -26.03 0.83 -5.61
C LEU A 194 -25.49 2.24 -5.31
N SER A 195 -26.14 3.29 -5.88
CA SER A 195 -25.76 4.68 -5.61
C SER A 195 -26.11 5.11 -4.19
N GLU A 196 -27.27 4.67 -3.67
CA GLU A 196 -27.65 4.91 -2.28
C GLU A 196 -26.68 4.22 -1.30
N LYS A 197 -26.32 2.96 -1.57
CA LYS A 197 -25.33 2.24 -0.75
C LYS A 197 -23.93 2.84 -0.82
N ALA A 198 -23.54 3.37 -1.97
CA ALA A 198 -22.26 4.06 -2.11
C ALA A 198 -22.19 5.36 -1.31
N SER A 199 -23.35 6.04 -1.11
CA SER A 199 -23.45 7.27 -0.32
C SER A 199 -23.51 7.03 1.18
N GLY A 200 -23.82 5.82 1.63
CA GLY A 200 -23.95 5.44 3.05
C GLY A 200 -22.88 4.45 3.56
N ALA A 201 -21.87 4.15 2.74
CA ALA A 201 -20.81 3.20 3.07
C ALA A 201 -19.62 3.84 3.76
#